data_1b21ef1ae2bbf80c2dee60e8a3cb83fb
#
_entry.id   1b21ef1ae2bbf80c2dee60e8a3cb83fb
#
_cell.length_a   1.000
_cell.length_b   1.000
_cell.length_c   1.000
_cell.angle_alpha   90.00
_cell.angle_beta   90.00
_cell.angle_gamma   90.00
#
_symmetry.space_group_name_H-M   'P 1'
#
loop_
_entity.id
_entity.type
_entity.pdbx_description
1 polymer ?
#
loop_
_entity_poly.entity_id
_entity_poly.type
_entity_poly.pdbx_seq_one_letter_code
_entity_poly.pdbx_strand_id
1 'polypeptide(L)'
;MGGLPLAAAGPTVVPAPGLSNAFAALVLTLLMGLQPLTTDLMLPALPALAADLHASMAPVQLTMAALILGFGLAQLVWGPVADRVGRRPVLLLGLALYALASVGAALSDQVMAVVAWRAVQGAAMSAAVVCARAMVRDLYEPREGAMVMARALTGLGLVAIISPALGGLLVAAWGWRAAIVAMGLAGAALTVFIAVALPETAQHRRPEATQLRPLLRQMAATLGHPGFRAWTALVACSYGGLFIFLAGSGFVLIKVLGRPTGWAGLVMSSCSLSYMVGTLLCRRWIPRFGLVGAVRRGAWFTLAACAALITLAITDSRSLLAVMAPTWFYALGHGIHMPCGQVGAVGPFPKAAGLASALVGFVTAAGAFCIGLWLGRSLDGTVRPFALGMACAAAMTALVAWTLVRRDGERLHSA
;
A
#
# COMPACT_ATOMS: atom_id res chain seq x y z
N MET A 1 49.80 7.66 32.55
CA MET A 1 48.54 8.44 32.47
C MET A 1 48.28 8.70 31.00
N GLY A 2 47.51 7.84 30.36
CA GLY A 2 47.16 7.93 28.94
C GLY A 2 45.66 8.29 28.86
N GLY A 3 45.38 9.52 28.41
CA GLY A 3 44.00 9.99 28.20
C GLY A 3 43.38 9.26 26.99
N LEU A 4 42.24 8.63 27.20
CA LEU A 4 41.34 8.12 26.14
C LEU A 4 40.86 9.30 25.30
N PRO A 5 40.89 9.21 23.96
CA PRO A 5 40.30 10.23 23.11
C PRO A 5 38.76 10.22 23.29
N LEU A 6 38.22 11.38 23.62
CA LEU A 6 36.76 11.65 23.60
C LEU A 6 36.17 11.25 22.24
N ALA A 7 35.24 10.33 22.27
CA ALA A 7 34.46 9.96 21.10
C ALA A 7 33.82 11.23 20.52
N ALA A 8 34.09 11.49 19.23
CA ALA A 8 33.51 12.58 18.50
C ALA A 8 31.99 12.47 18.59
N ALA A 9 31.37 13.49 19.17
CA ALA A 9 29.92 13.62 19.20
C ALA A 9 29.43 13.62 17.75
N GLY A 10 28.59 12.63 17.41
CA GLY A 10 27.93 12.59 16.11
C GLY A 10 27.14 13.89 15.89
N PRO A 11 26.84 14.24 14.64
CA PRO A 11 26.16 15.49 14.33
C PRO A 11 24.86 15.57 15.14
N THR A 12 24.77 16.57 16.02
CA THR A 12 23.56 16.90 16.75
C THR A 12 22.48 17.28 15.72
N VAL A 13 21.47 16.44 15.61
CA VAL A 13 20.26 16.76 14.83
C VAL A 13 19.61 17.95 15.51
N VAL A 14 19.76 19.12 14.89
CA VAL A 14 19.04 20.32 15.33
C VAL A 14 17.58 20.13 14.92
N PRO A 15 16.63 20.04 15.85
CA PRO A 15 15.23 19.93 15.50
C PRO A 15 14.84 21.12 14.61
N ALA A 16 14.19 20.87 13.48
CA ALA A 16 13.60 21.95 12.70
C ALA A 16 12.63 22.74 13.60
N PRO A 17 12.74 24.07 13.69
CA PRO A 17 11.94 24.84 14.64
C PRO A 17 10.46 24.67 14.33
N GLY A 18 9.68 24.10 15.24
CA GLY A 18 8.27 24.38 15.37
C GLY A 18 7.25 23.33 14.96
N LEU A 19 7.61 22.14 14.48
CA LEU A 19 6.59 21.12 14.19
C LEU A 19 6.29 20.28 15.45
N SER A 20 5.09 20.43 16.01
CA SER A 20 4.66 19.54 17.11
C SER A 20 4.51 18.09 16.60
N ASN A 21 4.78 17.12 17.48
CA ASN A 21 4.62 15.69 17.15
C ASN A 21 3.19 15.33 16.70
N ALA A 22 2.18 16.06 17.19
CA ALA A 22 0.79 15.87 16.78
C ALA A 22 0.56 16.39 15.35
N PHE A 23 1.11 17.55 15.01
CA PHE A 23 1.02 18.10 13.65
C PHE A 23 1.75 17.22 12.63
N ALA A 24 2.95 16.78 12.95
CA ALA A 24 3.69 15.87 12.09
C ALA A 24 2.93 14.53 11.88
N ALA A 25 2.37 13.94 12.94
CA ALA A 25 1.55 12.75 12.84
C ALA A 25 0.31 12.98 11.95
N LEU A 26 -0.33 14.13 12.03
CA LEU A 26 -1.44 14.52 11.16
C LEU A 26 -1.00 14.61 9.70
N VAL A 27 0.09 15.34 9.39
CA VAL A 27 0.64 15.47 8.04
C VAL A 27 0.96 14.09 7.45
N LEU A 28 1.64 13.23 8.21
CA LEU A 28 1.98 11.88 7.79
C LEU A 28 0.73 11.02 7.55
N THR A 29 -0.29 11.15 8.41
CA THR A 29 -1.59 10.48 8.24
C THR A 29 -2.25 10.87 6.92
N LEU A 30 -2.31 12.16 6.63
CA LEU A 30 -2.93 12.68 5.41
C LEU A 30 -2.15 12.26 4.15
N LEU A 31 -0.82 12.36 4.17
CA LEU A 31 0.03 11.97 3.05
C LEU A 31 -0.03 10.46 2.77
N MET A 32 0.09 9.63 3.80
CA MET A 32 0.03 8.18 3.64
C MET A 32 -1.39 7.67 3.44
N GLY A 33 -2.39 8.32 4.03
CA GLY A 33 -3.81 8.02 3.90
C GLY A 33 -4.36 8.28 2.49
N LEU A 34 -3.67 9.08 1.68
CA LEU A 34 -4.03 9.30 0.29
C LEU A 34 -4.06 7.99 -0.52
N GLN A 35 -3.20 7.00 -0.17
CA GLN A 35 -3.17 5.70 -0.84
C GLN A 35 -4.46 4.89 -0.60
N PRO A 36 -4.87 4.53 0.63
CA PRO A 36 -6.12 3.82 0.84
C PRO A 36 -7.34 4.66 0.42
N LEU A 37 -7.32 5.97 0.57
CA LEU A 37 -8.38 6.81 0.03
C LEU A 37 -8.54 6.59 -1.49
N THR A 38 -7.44 6.57 -2.24
CA THR A 38 -7.44 6.43 -3.71
C THR A 38 -7.82 5.03 -4.17
N THR A 39 -7.39 4.00 -3.45
CA THR A 39 -7.69 2.60 -3.81
C THR A 39 -9.09 2.21 -3.36
N ASP A 40 -9.42 2.44 -2.11
CA ASP A 40 -10.55 1.80 -1.46
C ASP A 40 -11.88 2.52 -1.76
N LEU A 41 -11.83 3.84 -1.96
CA LEU A 41 -12.98 4.65 -2.37
C LEU A 41 -13.50 4.24 -3.77
N MET A 42 -12.59 3.72 -4.63
CA MET A 42 -12.93 3.27 -5.99
C MET A 42 -13.50 1.85 -6.04
N LEU A 43 -13.36 1.02 -4.99
CA LEU A 43 -13.77 -0.39 -5.03
C LEU A 43 -15.26 -0.58 -5.38
N PRO A 44 -16.19 0.09 -4.72
CA PRO A 44 -17.62 -0.01 -5.08
C PRO A 44 -17.97 0.69 -6.40
N ALA A 45 -17.08 1.52 -6.96
CA ALA A 45 -17.28 2.26 -8.19
C ALA A 45 -17.02 1.43 -9.47
N LEU A 46 -16.19 0.38 -9.40
CA LEU A 46 -15.78 -0.39 -10.58
C LEU A 46 -16.95 -0.95 -11.39
N PRO A 47 -18.00 -1.57 -10.79
CA PRO A 47 -19.17 -2.05 -11.55
C PRO A 47 -19.98 -0.92 -12.20
N ALA A 48 -20.07 0.26 -11.55
CA ALA A 48 -20.78 1.42 -12.08
C ALA A 48 -19.99 2.04 -13.26
N LEU A 49 -18.66 2.11 -13.16
CA LEU A 49 -17.78 2.55 -14.23
C LEU A 49 -17.89 1.62 -15.45
N ALA A 50 -17.93 0.29 -15.24
CA ALA A 50 -18.13 -0.68 -16.32
C ALA A 50 -19.44 -0.45 -17.07
N ALA A 51 -20.52 -0.19 -16.32
CA ALA A 51 -21.85 0.02 -16.89
C ALA A 51 -21.93 1.36 -17.66
N ASP A 52 -21.42 2.45 -17.08
CA ASP A 52 -21.52 3.79 -17.66
C ASP A 52 -20.65 3.95 -18.93
N LEU A 53 -19.46 3.36 -18.95
CA LEU A 53 -18.56 3.40 -20.11
C LEU A 53 -18.74 2.20 -21.08
N HIS A 54 -19.80 1.40 -20.90
CA HIS A 54 -20.09 0.21 -21.71
C HIS A 54 -18.88 -0.70 -21.90
N ALA A 55 -18.05 -0.83 -20.86
CA ALA A 55 -16.78 -1.53 -20.89
C ALA A 55 -16.89 -2.92 -20.24
N SER A 56 -16.13 -3.88 -20.78
CA SER A 56 -15.96 -5.18 -20.13
C SER A 56 -15.12 -5.04 -18.83
N MET A 57 -15.17 -6.05 -17.96
CA MET A 57 -14.42 -6.01 -16.69
C MET A 57 -12.91 -5.97 -16.86
N ALA A 58 -12.36 -6.49 -17.98
CA ALA A 58 -10.93 -6.51 -18.20
C ALA A 58 -10.29 -5.09 -18.24
N PRO A 59 -10.72 -4.13 -19.08
CA PRO A 59 -10.20 -2.78 -19.04
C PRO A 59 -10.57 -2.03 -17.75
N VAL A 60 -11.70 -2.35 -17.11
CA VAL A 60 -12.06 -1.74 -15.82
C VAL A 60 -11.06 -2.16 -14.72
N GLN A 61 -10.68 -3.43 -14.66
CA GLN A 61 -9.66 -3.90 -13.73
C GLN A 61 -8.27 -3.28 -13.98
N LEU A 62 -7.97 -2.94 -15.25
CA LEU A 62 -6.76 -2.20 -15.58
C LEU A 62 -6.69 -0.83 -14.89
N THR A 63 -7.80 -0.19 -14.57
CA THR A 63 -7.80 1.11 -13.87
C THR A 63 -7.13 0.99 -12.50
N MET A 64 -7.37 -0.11 -11.76
CA MET A 64 -6.73 -0.39 -10.48
C MET A 64 -5.30 -0.89 -10.66
N ALA A 65 -5.08 -1.79 -11.61
CA ALA A 65 -3.76 -2.35 -11.89
C ALA A 65 -2.77 -1.28 -12.35
N ALA A 66 -3.18 -0.37 -13.25
CA ALA A 66 -2.37 0.73 -13.75
C ALA A 66 -2.04 1.76 -12.65
N LEU A 67 -3.00 2.08 -11.77
CA LEU A 67 -2.76 2.90 -10.59
C LEU A 67 -1.62 2.34 -9.73
N ILE A 68 -1.72 1.06 -9.38
CA ILE A 68 -0.74 0.41 -8.50
C ILE A 68 0.62 0.27 -9.20
N LEU A 69 0.65 -0.04 -10.50
CA LEU A 69 1.89 -0.09 -11.26
C LEU A 69 2.57 1.29 -11.36
N GLY A 70 1.80 2.33 -11.67
CA GLY A 70 2.29 3.71 -11.68
C GLY A 70 2.85 4.12 -10.32
N PHE A 71 2.15 3.78 -9.23
CA PHE A 71 2.61 3.98 -7.86
C PHE A 71 3.95 3.27 -7.59
N GLY A 72 4.07 2.01 -7.95
CA GLY A 72 5.29 1.22 -7.71
C GLY A 72 6.50 1.72 -8.51
N LEU A 73 6.31 1.99 -9.80
CA LEU A 73 7.37 2.51 -10.68
C LEU A 73 7.87 3.88 -10.20
N ALA A 74 6.96 4.79 -9.89
CA ALA A 74 7.32 6.15 -9.53
C ALA A 74 7.99 6.26 -8.15
N GLN A 75 7.81 5.30 -7.24
CA GLN A 75 8.57 5.25 -5.98
C GLN A 75 10.09 5.19 -6.21
N LEU A 76 10.54 4.49 -7.26
CA LEU A 76 11.96 4.38 -7.61
C LEU A 76 12.55 5.72 -8.09
N VAL A 77 11.70 6.61 -8.59
CA VAL A 77 12.08 7.94 -9.10
C VAL A 77 11.93 9.01 -8.02
N TRP A 78 10.78 9.06 -7.33
CA TRP A 78 10.53 10.13 -6.36
C TRP A 78 11.49 10.13 -5.18
N GLY A 79 12.01 8.94 -4.75
CA GLY A 79 12.99 8.87 -3.68
C GLY A 79 14.25 9.69 -3.99
N PRO A 80 15.01 9.32 -5.03
CA PRO A 80 16.20 10.06 -5.45
C PRO A 80 15.93 11.55 -5.80
N VAL A 81 14.78 11.84 -6.43
CA VAL A 81 14.41 13.23 -6.76
C VAL A 81 14.17 14.04 -5.49
N ALA A 82 13.45 13.50 -4.51
CA ALA A 82 13.22 14.17 -3.24
C ALA A 82 14.49 14.36 -2.41
N ASP A 83 15.44 13.43 -2.49
CA ASP A 83 16.76 13.58 -1.84
C ASP A 83 17.60 14.69 -2.50
N ARG A 84 17.41 14.93 -3.80
CA ARG A 84 18.14 15.97 -4.54
C ARG A 84 17.52 17.36 -4.42
N VAL A 85 16.19 17.46 -4.58
CA VAL A 85 15.48 18.75 -4.74
C VAL A 85 14.89 19.24 -3.40
N GLY A 86 14.56 18.33 -2.52
CA GLY A 86 13.85 18.56 -1.26
C GLY A 86 12.49 17.88 -1.22
N ARG A 87 11.92 17.77 -0.02
CA ARG A 87 10.64 17.05 0.19
C ARG A 87 9.44 17.88 -0.25
N ARG A 88 9.42 19.16 0.14
CA ARG A 88 8.30 20.06 -0.11
C ARG A 88 8.02 20.28 -1.60
N PRO A 89 9.00 20.60 -2.49
CA PRO A 89 8.76 20.74 -3.92
C PRO A 89 8.20 19.48 -4.57
N VAL A 90 8.71 18.30 -4.18
CA VAL A 90 8.25 17.01 -4.69
C VAL A 90 6.82 16.71 -4.24
N LEU A 91 6.47 17.01 -2.99
CA LEU A 91 5.10 16.88 -2.47
C LEU A 91 4.13 17.78 -3.25
N LEU A 92 4.45 19.05 -3.43
CA LEU A 92 3.59 19.98 -4.13
C LEU A 92 3.36 19.57 -5.60
N LEU A 93 4.43 19.17 -6.29
CA LEU A 93 4.31 18.67 -7.67
C LEU A 93 3.49 17.38 -7.73
N GLY A 94 3.79 16.41 -6.86
CA GLY A 94 3.07 15.13 -6.83
C GLY A 94 1.58 15.29 -6.50
N LEU A 95 1.24 16.10 -5.50
CA LEU A 95 -0.16 16.34 -5.11
C LEU A 95 -0.93 17.13 -6.16
N ALA A 96 -0.29 18.13 -6.82
CA ALA A 96 -0.90 18.87 -7.93
C ALA A 96 -1.17 17.95 -9.14
N LEU A 97 -0.19 17.10 -9.52
CA LEU A 97 -0.37 16.11 -10.57
C LEU A 97 -1.46 15.08 -10.22
N TYR A 98 -1.55 14.69 -8.94
CA TYR A 98 -2.61 13.79 -8.45
C TYR A 98 -3.99 14.41 -8.63
N ALA A 99 -4.17 15.68 -8.24
CA ALA A 99 -5.42 16.41 -8.42
C ALA A 99 -5.78 16.56 -9.90
N LEU A 100 -4.82 16.93 -10.74
CA LEU A 100 -5.00 17.04 -12.19
C LEU A 100 -5.39 15.70 -12.82
N ALA A 101 -4.70 14.62 -12.47
CA ALA A 101 -5.01 13.29 -12.97
C ALA A 101 -6.40 12.83 -12.53
N SER A 102 -6.87 13.22 -11.33
CA SER A 102 -8.23 12.95 -10.87
C SER A 102 -9.26 13.69 -11.74
N VAL A 103 -9.01 14.95 -12.08
CA VAL A 103 -9.87 15.72 -12.99
C VAL A 103 -9.90 15.06 -14.37
N GLY A 104 -8.74 14.70 -14.93
CA GLY A 104 -8.67 14.02 -16.22
C GLY A 104 -9.41 12.68 -16.24
N ALA A 105 -9.31 11.89 -15.17
CA ALA A 105 -10.05 10.64 -15.04
C ALA A 105 -11.56 10.85 -14.91
N ALA A 106 -12.00 11.85 -14.15
CA ALA A 106 -13.44 12.16 -13.98
C ALA A 106 -14.11 12.67 -15.26
N LEU A 107 -13.35 13.38 -16.10
CA LEU A 107 -13.84 13.92 -17.39
C LEU A 107 -13.74 12.92 -18.54
N SER A 108 -13.19 11.73 -18.32
CA SER A 108 -12.99 10.73 -19.37
C SER A 108 -14.28 9.97 -19.69
N ASP A 109 -14.55 9.83 -21.00
CA ASP A 109 -15.68 9.05 -21.54
C ASP A 109 -15.23 7.70 -22.14
N GLN A 110 -13.95 7.39 -22.08
CA GLN A 110 -13.36 6.14 -22.53
C GLN A 110 -12.59 5.47 -21.39
N VAL A 111 -12.83 4.17 -21.19
CA VAL A 111 -12.19 3.42 -20.11
C VAL A 111 -10.66 3.44 -20.19
N MET A 112 -10.08 3.42 -21.40
CA MET A 112 -8.62 3.46 -21.55
C MET A 112 -8.02 4.84 -21.20
N ALA A 113 -8.77 5.93 -21.39
CA ALA A 113 -8.38 7.24 -20.89
C ALA A 113 -8.39 7.26 -19.36
N VAL A 114 -9.42 6.67 -18.72
CA VAL A 114 -9.43 6.48 -17.25
C VAL A 114 -8.22 5.67 -16.81
N VAL A 115 -7.86 4.56 -17.48
CA VAL A 115 -6.68 3.75 -17.17
C VAL A 115 -5.40 4.59 -17.20
N ALA A 116 -5.22 5.40 -18.26
CA ALA A 116 -4.03 6.26 -18.39
C ALA A 116 -3.95 7.30 -17.26
N TRP A 117 -5.05 7.99 -16.96
CA TRP A 117 -5.09 8.96 -15.86
C TRP A 117 -4.89 8.30 -14.49
N ARG A 118 -5.41 7.09 -14.29
CA ARG A 118 -5.17 6.30 -13.05
C ARG A 118 -3.71 5.92 -12.89
N ALA A 119 -3.00 5.58 -13.97
CA ALA A 119 -1.55 5.35 -13.92
C ALA A 119 -0.79 6.62 -13.49
N VAL A 120 -1.12 7.78 -14.06
CA VAL A 120 -0.55 9.08 -13.67
C VAL A 120 -0.90 9.41 -12.21
N GLN A 121 -2.14 9.19 -11.79
CA GLN A 121 -2.60 9.41 -10.42
C GLN A 121 -1.81 8.55 -9.41
N GLY A 122 -1.58 7.27 -9.74
CA GLY A 122 -0.75 6.38 -8.91
C GLY A 122 0.70 6.83 -8.81
N ALA A 123 1.29 7.21 -9.96
CA ALA A 123 2.64 7.75 -9.99
C ALA A 123 2.77 9.04 -9.15
N ALA A 124 1.82 9.94 -9.27
CA ALA A 124 1.76 11.19 -8.52
C ALA A 124 1.57 10.96 -7.01
N MET A 125 0.64 10.08 -6.63
CA MET A 125 0.37 9.71 -5.24
C MET A 125 1.58 9.12 -4.52
N SER A 126 2.44 8.40 -5.23
CA SER A 126 3.63 7.78 -4.62
C SER A 126 4.61 8.81 -4.05
N ALA A 127 4.64 10.04 -4.56
CA ALA A 127 5.43 11.14 -4.02
C ALA A 127 5.06 11.43 -2.56
N ALA A 128 3.76 11.43 -2.23
CA ALA A 128 3.28 11.66 -0.87
C ALA A 128 3.79 10.59 0.10
N VAL A 129 3.69 9.30 -0.28
CA VAL A 129 4.12 8.18 0.58
C VAL A 129 5.65 8.15 0.75
N VAL A 130 6.40 8.39 -0.32
CA VAL A 130 7.88 8.41 -0.30
C VAL A 130 8.38 9.55 0.58
N CYS A 131 7.85 10.77 0.37
CA CYS A 131 8.24 11.94 1.16
C CYS A 131 7.82 11.80 2.62
N ALA A 132 6.63 11.27 2.93
CA ALA A 132 6.19 11.03 4.30
C ALA A 132 7.18 10.15 5.08
N ARG A 133 7.62 9.04 4.47
CA ARG A 133 8.63 8.15 5.09
C ARG A 133 10.01 8.81 5.24
N ALA A 134 10.39 9.67 4.28
CA ALA A 134 11.64 10.42 4.35
C ALA A 134 11.59 11.48 5.46
N MET A 135 10.49 12.24 5.58
CA MET A 135 10.30 13.27 6.59
C MET A 135 10.49 12.75 8.02
N VAL A 136 10.00 11.53 8.32
CA VAL A 136 10.22 10.93 9.64
C VAL A 136 11.71 10.77 9.97
N ARG A 137 12.51 10.37 8.98
CA ARG A 137 13.96 10.23 9.15
C ARG A 137 14.70 11.56 9.19
N ASP A 138 14.15 12.57 8.51
CA ASP A 138 14.76 13.90 8.45
C ASP A 138 14.49 14.72 9.73
N LEU A 139 13.35 14.46 10.42
CA LEU A 139 12.85 15.28 11.55
C LEU A 139 13.08 14.65 12.93
N TYR A 140 13.22 13.33 13.02
CA TYR A 140 13.18 12.63 14.30
C TYR A 140 14.31 11.63 14.48
N GLU A 141 14.78 11.50 15.72
CA GLU A 141 15.57 10.37 16.16
C GLU A 141 14.78 9.05 16.02
N PRO A 142 15.44 7.89 15.82
CA PRO A 142 14.77 6.63 15.50
C PRO A 142 13.63 6.25 16.45
N ARG A 143 13.81 6.47 17.76
CA ARG A 143 12.79 6.13 18.77
C ARG A 143 11.57 7.04 18.69
N GLU A 144 11.79 8.32 18.56
CA GLU A 144 10.72 9.33 18.46
C GLU A 144 10.00 9.22 17.12
N GLY A 145 10.74 9.08 16.02
CA GLY A 145 10.20 8.85 14.69
C GLY A 145 9.32 7.62 14.62
N ALA A 146 9.68 6.53 15.30
CA ALA A 146 8.84 5.35 15.40
C ALA A 146 7.50 5.62 16.11
N MET A 147 7.48 6.45 17.15
CA MET A 147 6.24 6.83 17.85
C MET A 147 5.34 7.72 16.97
N VAL A 148 5.91 8.70 16.27
CA VAL A 148 5.17 9.59 15.37
C VAL A 148 4.61 8.77 14.20
N MET A 149 5.40 7.88 13.60
CA MET A 149 4.95 6.98 12.54
C MET A 149 3.83 6.05 13.02
N ALA A 150 3.91 5.52 14.23
CA ALA A 150 2.87 4.66 14.80
C ALA A 150 1.52 5.39 14.93
N ARG A 151 1.54 6.67 15.33
CA ARG A 151 0.33 7.53 15.36
C ARG A 151 -0.22 7.75 13.95
N ALA A 152 0.65 8.06 12.99
CA ALA A 152 0.25 8.25 11.60
C ALA A 152 -0.38 6.98 11.00
N LEU A 153 0.18 5.80 11.27
CA LEU A 153 -0.38 4.52 10.82
C LEU A 153 -1.73 4.19 11.47
N THR A 154 -1.98 4.67 12.69
CA THR A 154 -3.32 4.55 13.30
C THR A 154 -4.35 5.39 12.53
N GLY A 155 -3.99 6.63 12.19
CA GLY A 155 -4.84 7.50 11.36
C GLY A 155 -5.07 6.92 9.95
N LEU A 156 -4.03 6.37 9.32
CA LEU A 156 -4.13 5.65 8.03
C LEU A 156 -5.13 4.49 8.12
N GLY A 157 -5.12 3.72 9.22
CA GLY A 157 -6.08 2.64 9.44
C GLY A 157 -7.54 3.14 9.48
N LEU A 158 -7.80 4.30 10.08
CA LEU A 158 -9.13 4.92 10.07
C LEU A 158 -9.54 5.32 8.65
N VAL A 159 -8.64 5.92 7.86
CA VAL A 159 -8.91 6.25 6.45
C VAL A 159 -9.26 4.98 5.66
N ALA A 160 -8.52 3.90 5.82
CA ALA A 160 -8.78 2.63 5.14
C ALA A 160 -10.13 1.99 5.52
N ILE A 161 -10.61 2.18 6.76
CA ILE A 161 -11.92 1.71 7.20
C ILE A 161 -13.04 2.56 6.60
N ILE A 162 -12.88 3.88 6.56
CA ILE A 162 -13.91 4.81 6.11
C ILE A 162 -14.04 4.84 4.58
N SER A 163 -12.92 4.71 3.86
CA SER A 163 -12.88 4.92 2.40
C SER A 163 -13.84 4.04 1.60
N PRO A 164 -13.96 2.71 1.79
CA PRO A 164 -14.90 1.91 1.00
C PRO A 164 -16.35 2.27 1.29
N ALA A 165 -16.70 2.56 2.55
CA ALA A 165 -18.04 2.97 2.93
C ALA A 165 -18.42 4.32 2.30
N LEU A 166 -17.52 5.31 2.39
CA LEU A 166 -17.70 6.62 1.75
C LEU A 166 -17.81 6.47 0.23
N GLY A 167 -16.95 5.64 -0.38
CA GLY A 167 -17.01 5.33 -1.80
C GLY A 167 -18.36 4.75 -2.22
N GLY A 168 -18.87 3.77 -1.46
CA GLY A 168 -20.18 3.17 -1.69
C GLY A 168 -21.32 4.19 -1.65
N LEU A 169 -21.30 5.10 -0.68
CA LEU A 169 -22.31 6.16 -0.54
C LEU A 169 -22.23 7.18 -1.69
N LEU A 170 -21.01 7.65 -2.02
CA LEU A 170 -20.81 8.60 -3.13
C LEU A 170 -21.26 8.01 -4.46
N VAL A 171 -20.92 6.75 -4.72
CA VAL A 171 -21.30 6.07 -5.97
C VAL A 171 -22.81 5.83 -6.03
N ALA A 172 -23.44 5.47 -4.92
CA ALA A 172 -24.88 5.27 -4.88
C ALA A 172 -25.68 6.56 -5.12
N ALA A 173 -25.15 7.70 -4.64
CA ALA A 173 -25.83 9.00 -4.76
C ALA A 173 -25.55 9.71 -6.09
N TRP A 174 -24.30 9.68 -6.58
CA TRP A 174 -23.84 10.54 -7.69
C TRP A 174 -23.01 9.80 -8.76
N GLY A 175 -22.91 8.46 -8.68
CA GLY A 175 -22.17 7.66 -9.64
C GLY A 175 -20.65 7.62 -9.39
N TRP A 176 -19.95 6.85 -10.21
CA TRP A 176 -18.52 6.56 -10.04
C TRP A 176 -17.62 7.80 -10.16
N ARG A 177 -18.02 8.79 -10.98
CA ARG A 177 -17.25 10.03 -11.16
C ARG A 177 -17.14 10.82 -9.85
N ALA A 178 -18.17 10.76 -8.98
CA ALA A 178 -18.14 11.44 -7.69
C ALA A 178 -17.01 10.91 -6.77
N ALA A 179 -16.73 9.62 -6.80
CA ALA A 179 -15.61 9.05 -6.07
C ALA A 179 -14.26 9.63 -6.54
N ILE A 180 -14.07 9.78 -7.85
CA ILE A 180 -12.83 10.35 -8.42
C ILE A 180 -12.73 11.86 -8.13
N VAL A 181 -13.84 12.59 -8.22
CA VAL A 181 -13.88 14.03 -7.87
C VAL A 181 -13.52 14.23 -6.39
N ALA A 182 -14.05 13.40 -5.49
CA ALA A 182 -13.72 13.45 -4.07
C ALA A 182 -12.21 13.21 -3.82
N MET A 183 -11.58 12.27 -4.55
CA MET A 183 -10.13 12.08 -4.52
C MET A 183 -9.38 13.33 -5.00
N GLY A 184 -9.82 13.92 -6.11
CA GLY A 184 -9.23 15.15 -6.66
C GLY A 184 -9.31 16.32 -5.68
N LEU A 185 -10.46 16.53 -5.05
CA LEU A 185 -10.66 17.56 -4.02
C LEU A 185 -9.78 17.31 -2.81
N ALA A 186 -9.65 16.07 -2.34
CA ALA A 186 -8.74 15.72 -1.25
C ALA A 186 -7.28 16.01 -1.62
N GLY A 187 -6.86 15.68 -2.85
CA GLY A 187 -5.52 15.99 -3.35
C GLY A 187 -5.25 17.49 -3.45
N ALA A 188 -6.22 18.26 -3.98
CA ALA A 188 -6.12 19.72 -4.08
C ALA A 188 -6.07 20.38 -2.68
N ALA A 189 -6.93 19.97 -1.76
CA ALA A 189 -6.94 20.45 -0.39
C ALA A 189 -5.60 20.15 0.31
N LEU A 190 -5.07 18.93 0.13
CA LEU A 190 -3.78 18.54 0.67
C LEU A 190 -2.62 19.34 0.04
N THR A 191 -2.69 19.66 -1.27
CA THR A 191 -1.72 20.53 -1.93
C THR A 191 -1.68 21.91 -1.27
N VAL A 192 -2.85 22.54 -1.09
CA VAL A 192 -2.96 23.85 -0.41
C VAL A 192 -2.46 23.76 1.04
N PHE A 193 -2.87 22.73 1.77
CA PHE A 193 -2.42 22.53 3.15
C PHE A 193 -0.90 22.41 3.25
N ILE A 194 -0.25 21.61 2.41
CA ILE A 194 1.21 21.46 2.37
C ILE A 194 1.89 22.78 1.94
N ALA A 195 1.31 23.50 0.98
CA ALA A 195 1.87 24.78 0.52
C ALA A 195 1.91 25.84 1.62
N VAL A 196 0.87 25.87 2.49
CA VAL A 196 0.74 26.88 3.55
C VAL A 196 1.43 26.45 4.83
N ALA A 197 1.27 25.18 5.24
CA ALA A 197 1.57 24.73 6.59
C ALA A 197 2.88 23.95 6.75
N LEU A 198 3.44 23.37 5.66
CA LEU A 198 4.63 22.53 5.76
C LEU A 198 5.87 23.27 5.25
N PRO A 199 6.89 23.53 6.11
CA PRO A 199 8.20 24.00 5.67
C PRO A 199 8.99 22.88 4.96
N GLU A 200 10.12 23.22 4.33
CA GLU A 200 11.06 22.23 3.82
C GLU A 200 11.67 21.43 4.99
N THR A 201 11.64 20.10 4.87
CA THR A 201 12.13 19.20 5.94
C THR A 201 13.48 18.56 5.62
N ALA A 202 13.92 18.60 4.37
CA ALA A 202 15.23 18.08 3.98
C ALA A 202 16.34 18.98 4.52
N GLN A 203 17.05 18.51 5.53
CA GLN A 203 18.17 19.23 6.13
C GLN A 203 19.40 19.28 5.19
N HIS A 204 19.64 18.21 4.43
CA HIS A 204 20.74 18.08 3.51
C HIS A 204 20.24 17.53 2.17
N ARG A 205 20.49 18.27 1.10
CA ARG A 205 20.23 17.82 -0.28
C ARG A 205 21.43 17.02 -0.77
N ARG A 206 21.14 15.95 -1.54
CA ARG A 206 22.14 15.05 -2.12
C ARG A 206 22.10 15.13 -3.64
N PRO A 207 22.89 16.03 -4.29
CA PRO A 207 22.89 16.16 -5.74
C PRO A 207 23.20 14.87 -6.48
N GLU A 208 24.03 13.99 -5.87
CA GLU A 208 24.44 12.69 -6.41
C GLU A 208 23.34 11.60 -6.33
N ALA A 209 22.25 11.81 -5.58
CA ALA A 209 21.20 10.80 -5.37
C ALA A 209 20.54 10.32 -6.68
N THR A 210 20.56 11.16 -7.74
CA THR A 210 19.99 10.83 -9.05
C THR A 210 21.00 10.23 -10.04
N GLN A 211 22.25 9.94 -9.63
CA GLN A 211 23.24 9.31 -10.49
C GLN A 211 22.83 7.86 -10.80
N LEU A 212 22.63 7.55 -12.08
CA LEU A 212 22.04 6.27 -12.51
C LEU A 212 22.93 5.05 -12.19
N ARG A 213 24.25 5.15 -12.44
CA ARG A 213 25.17 4.00 -12.25
C ARG A 213 25.25 3.54 -10.78
N PRO A 214 25.49 4.43 -9.78
CA PRO A 214 25.46 4.05 -8.37
C PRO A 214 24.11 3.50 -7.94
N LEU A 215 23.00 4.12 -8.40
CA LEU A 215 21.64 3.70 -8.09
C LEU A 215 21.36 2.28 -8.59
N LEU A 216 21.65 1.98 -9.86
CA LEU A 216 21.45 0.65 -10.44
C LEU A 216 22.31 -0.41 -9.75
N ARG A 217 23.57 -0.09 -9.42
CA ARG A 217 24.45 -1.00 -8.67
C ARG A 217 23.89 -1.32 -7.29
N GLN A 218 23.37 -0.30 -6.59
CA GLN A 218 22.77 -0.49 -5.27
C GLN A 218 21.45 -1.29 -5.37
N MET A 219 20.61 -1.03 -6.40
CA MET A 219 19.42 -1.84 -6.68
C MET A 219 19.77 -3.31 -6.91
N ALA A 220 20.77 -3.60 -7.75
CA ALA A 220 21.22 -4.96 -8.02
C ALA A 220 21.73 -5.67 -6.76
N ALA A 221 22.53 -4.98 -5.93
CA ALA A 221 23.01 -5.52 -4.66
C ALA A 221 21.85 -5.83 -3.69
N THR A 222 20.86 -4.93 -3.59
CA THR A 222 19.68 -5.14 -2.74
C THR A 222 18.85 -6.32 -3.21
N LEU A 223 18.58 -6.44 -4.51
CA LEU A 223 17.84 -7.55 -5.12
C LEU A 223 18.60 -8.89 -5.03
N GLY A 224 19.94 -8.86 -4.97
CA GLY A 224 20.79 -10.03 -4.76
C GLY A 224 20.70 -10.60 -3.34
N HIS A 225 20.32 -9.82 -2.34
CA HIS A 225 20.33 -10.24 -0.94
C HIS A 225 19.22 -11.27 -0.64
N PRO A 226 19.55 -12.46 -0.11
CA PRO A 226 18.57 -13.53 0.10
C PRO A 226 17.46 -13.15 1.08
N GLY A 227 17.79 -12.47 2.19
CA GLY A 227 16.77 -11.98 3.14
C GLY A 227 15.83 -10.98 2.51
N PHE A 228 16.34 -10.04 1.68
CA PHE A 228 15.50 -9.11 0.94
C PHE A 228 14.49 -9.84 0.04
N ARG A 229 14.95 -10.84 -0.72
CA ARG A 229 14.08 -11.63 -1.62
C ARG A 229 13.02 -12.40 -0.85
N ALA A 230 13.38 -13.03 0.28
CA ALA A 230 12.44 -13.78 1.10
C ALA A 230 11.32 -12.89 1.65
N TRP A 231 11.67 -11.75 2.24
CA TRP A 231 10.69 -10.82 2.80
C TRP A 231 9.87 -10.11 1.72
N THR A 232 10.49 -9.74 0.60
CA THR A 232 9.78 -9.12 -0.53
C THR A 232 8.80 -10.09 -1.17
N ALA A 233 9.16 -11.37 -1.32
CA ALA A 233 8.25 -12.40 -1.80
C ALA A 233 7.03 -12.57 -0.86
N LEU A 234 7.24 -12.56 0.46
CA LEU A 234 6.15 -12.60 1.43
C LEU A 234 5.18 -11.42 1.26
N VAL A 235 5.73 -10.19 1.16
CA VAL A 235 4.93 -8.97 0.96
C VAL A 235 4.16 -9.05 -0.34
N ALA A 236 4.82 -9.44 -1.45
CA ALA A 236 4.21 -9.51 -2.77
C ALA A 236 3.08 -10.55 -2.84
N CYS A 237 3.28 -11.75 -2.30
CA CYS A 237 2.24 -12.80 -2.25
C CYS A 237 1.07 -12.36 -1.38
N SER A 238 1.35 -11.81 -0.19
CA SER A 238 0.30 -11.36 0.74
C SER A 238 -0.48 -10.17 0.19
N TYR A 239 0.18 -9.22 -0.47
CA TYR A 239 -0.49 -8.10 -1.13
C TYR A 239 -1.27 -8.56 -2.37
N GLY A 240 -0.78 -9.58 -3.08
CA GLY A 240 -1.47 -10.14 -4.23
C GLY A 240 -2.90 -10.59 -3.93
N GLY A 241 -3.11 -11.29 -2.82
CA GLY A 241 -4.47 -11.67 -2.40
C GLY A 241 -5.31 -10.48 -1.92
N LEU A 242 -4.69 -9.52 -1.20
CA LEU A 242 -5.38 -8.26 -0.90
C LEU A 242 -5.80 -7.54 -2.20
N PHE A 243 -4.92 -7.51 -3.20
CA PHE A 243 -5.24 -6.85 -4.47
C PHE A 243 -6.40 -7.54 -5.21
N ILE A 244 -6.49 -8.89 -5.17
CA ILE A 244 -7.65 -9.62 -5.70
C ILE A 244 -8.93 -9.19 -4.97
N PHE A 245 -8.88 -9.06 -3.63
CA PHE A 245 -10.00 -8.51 -2.87
C PHE A 245 -10.33 -7.09 -3.31
N LEU A 246 -9.34 -6.20 -3.36
CA LEU A 246 -9.55 -4.80 -3.75
C LEU A 246 -10.15 -4.69 -5.16
N ALA A 247 -9.64 -5.43 -6.11
CA ALA A 247 -10.08 -5.36 -7.48
C ALA A 247 -11.40 -6.14 -7.74
N GLY A 248 -11.59 -7.29 -7.08
CA GLY A 248 -12.69 -8.22 -7.36
C GLY A 248 -13.91 -8.08 -6.45
N SER A 249 -13.78 -7.56 -5.21
CA SER A 249 -14.87 -7.55 -4.24
C SER A 249 -16.08 -6.74 -4.69
N GLY A 250 -15.88 -5.60 -5.35
CA GLY A 250 -16.96 -4.79 -5.92
C GLY A 250 -17.79 -5.57 -6.92
N PHE A 251 -17.15 -6.30 -7.82
CA PHE A 251 -17.81 -7.17 -8.78
C PHE A 251 -18.56 -8.31 -8.06
N VAL A 252 -17.90 -9.02 -7.15
CA VAL A 252 -18.51 -10.15 -6.43
C VAL A 252 -19.72 -9.69 -5.62
N LEU A 253 -19.58 -8.66 -4.78
CA LEU A 253 -20.65 -8.22 -3.88
C LEU A 253 -21.83 -7.59 -4.64
N ILE A 254 -21.55 -6.78 -5.67
CA ILE A 254 -22.60 -6.01 -6.36
C ILE A 254 -23.19 -6.82 -7.53
N LYS A 255 -22.36 -7.41 -8.42
CA LYS A 255 -22.84 -8.09 -9.62
C LYS A 255 -23.23 -9.55 -9.37
N VAL A 256 -22.41 -10.31 -8.59
CA VAL A 256 -22.67 -11.74 -8.35
C VAL A 256 -23.69 -11.95 -7.22
N LEU A 257 -23.52 -11.21 -6.09
CA LEU A 257 -24.39 -11.34 -4.92
C LEU A 257 -25.59 -10.38 -4.93
N GLY A 258 -25.67 -9.46 -5.91
CA GLY A 258 -26.78 -8.53 -6.07
C GLY A 258 -26.95 -7.51 -4.94
N ARG A 259 -25.86 -7.17 -4.22
CA ARG A 259 -25.96 -6.25 -3.08
C ARG A 259 -25.91 -4.78 -3.52
N PRO A 260 -26.70 -3.88 -2.87
CA PRO A 260 -26.63 -2.46 -3.15
C PRO A 260 -25.22 -1.90 -2.97
N THR A 261 -24.82 -0.94 -3.81
CA THR A 261 -23.44 -0.39 -3.84
C THR A 261 -23.03 0.23 -2.50
N GLY A 262 -23.91 1.01 -1.87
CA GLY A 262 -23.62 1.62 -0.57
C GLY A 262 -23.39 0.58 0.54
N TRP A 263 -24.21 -0.48 0.53
CA TRP A 263 -24.07 -1.59 1.48
C TRP A 263 -22.79 -2.41 1.22
N ALA A 264 -22.44 -2.65 -0.05
CA ALA A 264 -21.20 -3.34 -0.42
C ALA A 264 -19.96 -2.59 0.11
N GLY A 265 -19.92 -1.27 0.03
CA GLY A 265 -18.85 -0.45 0.59
C GLY A 265 -18.70 -0.63 2.11
N LEU A 266 -19.81 -0.68 2.87
CA LEU A 266 -19.77 -0.97 4.31
C LEU A 266 -19.21 -2.36 4.62
N VAL A 267 -19.60 -3.37 3.84
CA VAL A 267 -19.10 -4.74 4.01
C VAL A 267 -17.60 -4.81 3.70
N MET A 268 -17.14 -4.12 2.65
CA MET A 268 -15.70 -4.05 2.33
C MET A 268 -14.89 -3.44 3.48
N SER A 269 -15.41 -2.42 4.17
CA SER A 269 -14.78 -1.80 5.34
C SER A 269 -14.49 -2.80 6.48
N SER A 270 -15.27 -3.88 6.60
CA SER A 270 -15.05 -4.92 7.61
C SER A 270 -13.72 -5.67 7.43
N CYS A 271 -13.20 -5.76 6.19
CA CYS A 271 -11.88 -6.33 5.92
C CYS A 271 -10.76 -5.42 6.46
N SER A 272 -10.90 -4.11 6.35
CA SER A 272 -9.95 -3.16 6.93
C SER A 272 -9.92 -3.27 8.46
N LEU A 273 -11.06 -3.53 9.10
CA LEU A 273 -11.12 -3.80 10.54
C LEU A 273 -10.38 -5.10 10.90
N SER A 274 -10.57 -6.17 10.13
CA SER A 274 -9.85 -7.44 10.33
C SER A 274 -8.33 -7.26 10.13
N TYR A 275 -7.91 -6.50 9.14
CA TYR A 275 -6.52 -6.10 8.94
C TYR A 275 -5.96 -5.37 10.16
N MET A 276 -6.71 -4.42 10.73
CA MET A 276 -6.31 -3.70 11.93
C MET A 276 -6.14 -4.64 13.14
N VAL A 277 -7.04 -5.59 13.34
CA VAL A 277 -6.88 -6.64 14.37
C VAL A 277 -5.59 -7.45 14.13
N GLY A 278 -5.30 -7.81 12.88
CA GLY A 278 -4.05 -8.49 12.49
C GLY A 278 -2.80 -7.68 12.86
N THR A 279 -2.81 -6.36 12.64
CA THR A 279 -1.68 -5.49 13.03
C THR A 279 -1.51 -5.38 14.54
N LEU A 280 -2.60 -5.41 15.32
CA LEU A 280 -2.55 -5.45 16.78
C LEU A 280 -1.96 -6.76 17.29
N LEU A 281 -2.32 -7.90 16.70
CA LEU A 281 -1.70 -9.21 16.99
C LEU A 281 -0.20 -9.19 16.64
N CYS A 282 0.17 -8.64 15.50
CA CYS A 282 1.56 -8.48 15.08
C CYS A 282 2.38 -7.73 16.13
N ARG A 283 1.87 -6.59 16.64
CA ARG A 283 2.51 -5.79 17.71
C ARG A 283 2.74 -6.60 19.00
N ARG A 284 1.80 -7.49 19.36
CA ARG A 284 1.94 -8.37 20.53
C ARG A 284 2.90 -9.54 20.31
N TRP A 285 3.00 -10.03 19.08
CA TRP A 285 3.77 -11.24 18.77
C TRP A 285 5.23 -10.96 18.47
N ILE A 286 5.58 -9.83 17.86
CA ILE A 286 6.97 -9.48 17.55
C ILE A 286 7.87 -9.53 18.80
N PRO A 287 7.52 -8.91 19.96
CA PRO A 287 8.38 -8.97 21.14
C PRO A 287 8.56 -10.38 21.72
N ARG A 288 7.58 -11.29 21.50
CA ARG A 288 7.60 -12.64 22.04
C ARG A 288 8.24 -13.68 21.13
N PHE A 289 8.11 -13.51 19.81
CA PHE A 289 8.42 -14.55 18.84
C PHE A 289 9.35 -14.06 17.71
N GLY A 290 9.76 -12.82 17.72
CA GLY A 290 10.49 -12.17 16.63
C GLY A 290 9.64 -12.02 15.35
N LEU A 291 10.25 -11.45 14.30
CA LEU A 291 9.57 -11.21 13.01
C LEU A 291 9.18 -12.54 12.33
N VAL A 292 10.12 -13.48 12.24
CA VAL A 292 9.92 -14.78 11.59
C VAL A 292 8.86 -15.60 12.34
N GLY A 293 8.92 -15.62 13.68
CA GLY A 293 7.96 -16.34 14.51
C GLY A 293 6.54 -15.77 14.43
N ALA A 294 6.39 -14.45 14.33
CA ALA A 294 5.10 -13.78 14.13
C ALA A 294 4.48 -14.14 12.78
N VAL A 295 5.27 -14.05 11.70
CA VAL A 295 4.84 -14.38 10.34
C VAL A 295 4.42 -15.83 10.20
N ARG A 296 5.18 -16.78 10.76
CA ARG A 296 4.83 -18.20 10.74
C ARG A 296 3.51 -18.51 11.44
N ARG A 297 3.17 -17.77 12.50
CA ARG A 297 1.86 -17.87 13.19
C ARG A 297 0.75 -17.22 12.37
N GLY A 298 1.03 -16.08 11.76
CA GLY A 298 0.12 -15.40 10.83
C GLY A 298 -0.25 -16.29 9.63
N ALA A 299 0.66 -17.16 9.19
CA ALA A 299 0.44 -18.08 8.08
C ALA A 299 -0.68 -19.12 8.35
N TRP A 300 -1.01 -19.42 9.60
CA TRP A 300 -2.16 -20.25 9.92
C TRP A 300 -3.49 -19.60 9.57
N PHE A 301 -3.61 -18.27 9.75
CA PHE A 301 -4.81 -17.54 9.30
C PHE A 301 -4.94 -17.56 7.79
N THR A 302 -3.84 -17.37 7.06
CA THR A 302 -3.87 -17.43 5.59
C THR A 302 -4.13 -18.85 5.07
N LEU A 303 -3.66 -19.89 5.77
CA LEU A 303 -3.96 -21.27 5.41
C LEU A 303 -5.44 -21.62 5.66
N ALA A 304 -6.01 -21.18 6.81
CA ALA A 304 -7.43 -21.33 7.08
C ALA A 304 -8.28 -20.59 6.02
N ALA A 305 -7.88 -19.38 5.65
CA ALA A 305 -8.50 -18.65 4.56
C ALA A 305 -8.42 -19.40 3.23
N CYS A 306 -7.23 -19.98 2.90
CA CYS A 306 -7.03 -20.78 1.70
C CYS A 306 -8.01 -21.96 1.62
N ALA A 307 -8.13 -22.75 2.69
CA ALA A 307 -9.04 -23.88 2.74
C ALA A 307 -10.51 -23.46 2.55
N ALA A 308 -10.94 -22.39 3.23
CA ALA A 308 -12.29 -21.87 3.09
C ALA A 308 -12.56 -21.26 1.70
N LEU A 309 -11.57 -20.62 1.07
CA LEU A 309 -11.68 -20.09 -0.30
C LEU A 309 -11.76 -21.20 -1.34
N ILE A 310 -11.02 -22.30 -1.17
CA ILE A 310 -11.14 -23.48 -2.03
C ILE A 310 -12.56 -24.07 -1.92
N THR A 311 -13.08 -24.21 -0.67
CA THR A 311 -14.46 -24.67 -0.47
C THR A 311 -15.46 -23.73 -1.15
N LEU A 312 -15.28 -22.41 -1.05
CA LEU A 312 -16.12 -21.42 -1.72
C LEU A 312 -16.06 -21.59 -3.25
N ALA A 313 -14.86 -21.82 -3.82
CA ALA A 313 -14.70 -22.01 -5.25
C ALA A 313 -15.38 -23.29 -5.77
N ILE A 314 -15.37 -24.37 -4.97
CA ILE A 314 -16.03 -25.64 -5.30
C ILE A 314 -17.56 -25.49 -5.23
N THR A 315 -18.05 -24.88 -4.16
CA THR A 315 -19.51 -24.78 -3.90
C THR A 315 -20.19 -23.66 -4.70
N ASP A 316 -19.42 -22.69 -5.20
CA ASP A 316 -19.90 -21.45 -5.85
C ASP A 316 -20.99 -20.75 -5.05
N SER A 317 -20.88 -20.76 -3.72
CA SER A 317 -21.88 -20.23 -2.82
C SER A 317 -22.04 -18.73 -2.96
N ARG A 318 -23.28 -18.27 -3.13
CA ARG A 318 -23.65 -16.85 -3.17
C ARG A 318 -24.01 -16.28 -1.80
N SER A 319 -23.65 -16.97 -0.73
CA SER A 319 -23.81 -16.48 0.64
C SER A 319 -22.76 -15.39 0.93
N LEU A 320 -23.22 -14.26 1.48
CA LEU A 320 -22.30 -13.20 1.90
C LEU A 320 -21.26 -13.71 2.89
N LEU A 321 -21.68 -14.49 3.89
CA LEU A 321 -20.79 -15.00 4.93
C LEU A 321 -19.75 -15.97 4.34
N ALA A 322 -20.14 -16.79 3.35
CA ALA A 322 -19.22 -17.70 2.67
C ALA A 322 -18.12 -16.94 1.90
N VAL A 323 -18.42 -15.75 1.37
CA VAL A 323 -17.44 -14.89 0.70
C VAL A 323 -16.60 -14.11 1.72
N MET A 324 -17.22 -13.52 2.73
CA MET A 324 -16.54 -12.57 3.62
C MET A 324 -15.75 -13.25 4.74
N ALA A 325 -16.19 -14.38 5.29
CA ALA A 325 -15.46 -15.04 6.38
C ALA A 325 -14.03 -15.42 5.98
N PRO A 326 -13.77 -16.09 4.83
CA PRO A 326 -12.40 -16.37 4.42
C PRO A 326 -11.59 -15.10 4.14
N THR A 327 -12.21 -14.03 3.61
CA THR A 327 -11.51 -12.75 3.38
C THR A 327 -11.12 -12.05 4.67
N TRP A 328 -11.91 -12.16 5.74
CA TRP A 328 -11.53 -11.67 7.07
C TRP A 328 -10.33 -12.42 7.66
N PHE A 329 -10.30 -13.76 7.55
CA PHE A 329 -9.13 -14.56 7.97
C PHE A 329 -7.89 -14.19 7.15
N TYR A 330 -8.05 -13.98 5.83
CA TYR A 330 -6.96 -13.51 4.98
C TYR A 330 -6.44 -12.15 5.45
N ALA A 331 -7.33 -11.20 5.70
CA ALA A 331 -6.99 -9.84 6.14
C ALA A 331 -6.27 -9.83 7.50
N LEU A 332 -6.65 -10.72 8.45
CA LEU A 332 -5.92 -10.94 9.69
C LEU A 332 -4.47 -11.35 9.44
N GLY A 333 -4.26 -12.36 8.60
CA GLY A 333 -2.92 -12.81 8.19
C GLY A 333 -2.12 -11.71 7.51
N HIS A 334 -2.75 -10.98 6.58
CA HIS A 334 -2.14 -9.85 5.87
C HIS A 334 -1.68 -8.75 6.85
N GLY A 335 -2.47 -8.45 7.88
CA GLY A 335 -2.13 -7.48 8.93
C GLY A 335 -0.89 -7.87 9.76
N ILE A 336 -0.48 -9.14 9.73
CA ILE A 336 0.76 -9.62 10.35
C ILE A 336 1.90 -9.62 9.32
N HIS A 337 1.65 -10.16 8.12
CA HIS A 337 2.68 -10.36 7.09
C HIS A 337 3.20 -9.04 6.54
N MET A 338 2.34 -8.05 6.32
CA MET A 338 2.71 -6.78 5.68
C MET A 338 3.72 -5.98 6.53
N PRO A 339 3.47 -5.64 7.82
CA PRO A 339 4.43 -4.89 8.62
C PRO A 339 5.73 -5.68 8.89
N CYS A 340 5.65 -6.98 9.18
CA CYS A 340 6.84 -7.82 9.37
C CYS A 340 7.68 -7.89 8.09
N GLY A 341 7.04 -8.07 6.93
CA GLY A 341 7.72 -8.16 5.65
C GLY A 341 8.41 -6.86 5.25
N GLN A 342 7.76 -5.71 5.47
CA GLN A 342 8.37 -4.40 5.23
C GLN A 342 9.61 -4.17 6.10
N VAL A 343 9.51 -4.45 7.40
CA VAL A 343 10.64 -4.31 8.33
C VAL A 343 11.76 -5.29 7.99
N GLY A 344 11.43 -6.54 7.71
CA GLY A 344 12.41 -7.58 7.39
C GLY A 344 13.14 -7.31 6.07
N ALA A 345 12.46 -6.78 5.04
CA ALA A 345 13.08 -6.46 3.76
C ALA A 345 14.03 -5.24 3.85
N VAL A 346 13.67 -4.24 4.65
CA VAL A 346 14.44 -2.99 4.77
C VAL A 346 15.56 -3.10 5.80
N GLY A 347 15.40 -3.93 6.83
CA GLY A 347 16.30 -4.06 7.96
C GLY A 347 17.79 -4.23 7.61
N PRO A 348 18.18 -5.08 6.64
CA PRO A 348 19.57 -5.26 6.22
C PRO A 348 20.21 -4.00 5.58
N PHE A 349 19.40 -2.99 5.21
CA PHE A 349 19.85 -1.84 4.42
C PHE A 349 19.61 -0.48 5.11
N PRO A 350 20.14 -0.21 6.31
CA PRO A 350 19.86 1.03 7.04
C PRO A 350 20.29 2.28 6.27
N LYS A 351 21.41 2.21 5.52
CA LYS A 351 21.93 3.30 4.68
C LYS A 351 21.14 3.47 3.36
N ALA A 352 20.40 2.45 2.94
CA ALA A 352 19.62 2.41 1.69
C ALA A 352 18.14 2.07 1.92
N ALA A 353 17.62 2.33 3.12
CA ALA A 353 16.27 1.96 3.53
C ALA A 353 15.18 2.50 2.60
N GLY A 354 15.36 3.72 2.06
CA GLY A 354 14.46 4.30 1.07
C GLY A 354 14.40 3.50 -0.23
N LEU A 355 15.58 3.13 -0.77
CA LEU A 355 15.67 2.34 -2.00
C LEU A 355 15.11 0.92 -1.79
N ALA A 356 15.46 0.26 -0.67
CA ALA A 356 14.92 -1.06 -0.35
C ALA A 356 13.39 -1.03 -0.24
N SER A 357 12.82 -0.04 0.45
CA SER A 357 11.37 0.14 0.54
C SER A 357 10.72 0.39 -0.83
N ALA A 358 11.34 1.19 -1.71
CA ALA A 358 10.85 1.45 -3.06
C ALA A 358 10.88 0.18 -3.93
N LEU A 359 11.93 -0.65 -3.81
CA LEU A 359 12.03 -1.93 -4.52
C LEU A 359 10.96 -2.94 -4.06
N VAL A 360 10.70 -3.05 -2.75
CA VAL A 360 9.57 -3.85 -2.24
C VAL A 360 8.26 -3.37 -2.85
N GLY A 361 8.02 -2.05 -2.84
CA GLY A 361 6.84 -1.43 -3.43
C GLY A 361 6.71 -1.72 -4.92
N PHE A 362 7.80 -1.60 -5.68
CA PHE A 362 7.82 -1.90 -7.11
C PHE A 362 7.50 -3.38 -7.42
N VAL A 363 8.17 -4.33 -6.75
CA VAL A 363 7.92 -5.78 -6.95
C VAL A 363 6.47 -6.13 -6.61
N THR A 364 5.96 -5.59 -5.51
CA THR A 364 4.57 -5.76 -5.09
C THR A 364 3.60 -5.21 -6.12
N ALA A 365 3.87 -4.02 -6.65
CA ALA A 365 3.04 -3.37 -7.67
C ALA A 365 3.04 -4.10 -9.00
N ALA A 366 4.22 -4.59 -9.44
CA ALA A 366 4.34 -5.40 -10.66
C ALA A 366 3.53 -6.71 -10.54
N GLY A 367 3.63 -7.38 -9.39
CA GLY A 367 2.81 -8.57 -9.11
C GLY A 367 1.32 -8.27 -9.13
N ALA A 368 0.89 -7.18 -8.47
CA ALA A 368 -0.51 -6.75 -8.46
C ALA A 368 -1.02 -6.39 -9.86
N PHE A 369 -0.18 -5.76 -10.70
CA PHE A 369 -0.52 -5.48 -12.10
C PHE A 369 -0.79 -6.77 -12.90
N CYS A 370 0.10 -7.78 -12.80
CA CYS A 370 -0.10 -9.08 -13.45
C CYS A 370 -1.38 -9.76 -12.95
N ILE A 371 -1.64 -9.71 -11.64
CA ILE A 371 -2.87 -10.25 -11.03
C ILE A 371 -4.10 -9.51 -11.56
N GLY A 372 -4.05 -8.19 -11.70
CA GLY A 372 -5.15 -7.39 -12.26
C GLY A 372 -5.48 -7.76 -13.70
N LEU A 373 -4.45 -7.97 -14.54
CA LEU A 373 -4.61 -8.46 -15.91
C LEU A 373 -5.28 -9.84 -15.95
N TRP A 374 -4.85 -10.75 -15.09
CA TRP A 374 -5.44 -12.08 -14.98
C TRP A 374 -6.89 -12.00 -14.48
N LEU A 375 -7.14 -11.28 -13.39
CA LEU A 375 -8.47 -11.18 -12.79
C LEU A 375 -9.48 -10.58 -13.76
N GLY A 376 -9.11 -9.52 -14.49
CA GLY A 376 -9.98 -8.87 -15.45
C GLY A 376 -10.45 -9.78 -16.59
N ARG A 377 -9.62 -10.77 -16.96
CA ARG A 377 -9.97 -11.78 -17.98
C ARG A 377 -10.71 -12.99 -17.41
N SER A 378 -10.57 -13.24 -16.11
CA SER A 378 -11.09 -14.47 -15.48
C SER A 378 -12.47 -14.28 -14.85
N LEU A 379 -12.93 -13.04 -14.61
CA LEU A 379 -14.25 -12.78 -14.03
C LEU A 379 -15.37 -13.20 -14.99
N ASP A 380 -16.11 -14.24 -14.62
CA ASP A 380 -17.11 -14.94 -15.42
C ASP A 380 -18.55 -14.86 -14.91
N GLY A 381 -18.80 -14.03 -13.90
CA GLY A 381 -20.12 -13.92 -13.25
C GLY A 381 -20.31 -14.89 -12.07
N THR A 382 -19.27 -15.65 -11.71
CA THR A 382 -19.24 -16.53 -10.54
C THR A 382 -18.30 -16.00 -9.46
N VAL A 383 -18.29 -16.58 -8.26
CA VAL A 383 -17.31 -16.27 -7.21
C VAL A 383 -15.98 -17.01 -7.42
N ARG A 384 -15.93 -17.98 -8.31
CA ARG A 384 -14.79 -18.90 -8.48
C ARG A 384 -13.47 -18.23 -8.80
N PRO A 385 -13.34 -17.32 -9.81
CA PRO A 385 -12.06 -16.68 -10.10
C PRO A 385 -11.51 -15.89 -8.94
N PHE A 386 -12.38 -15.16 -8.23
CA PHE A 386 -12.04 -14.41 -7.04
C PHE A 386 -11.53 -15.34 -5.93
N ALA A 387 -12.27 -16.41 -5.63
CA ALA A 387 -11.94 -17.35 -4.56
C ALA A 387 -10.65 -18.12 -4.87
N LEU A 388 -10.48 -18.66 -6.09
CA LEU A 388 -9.27 -19.38 -6.50
C LEU A 388 -8.03 -18.48 -6.51
N GLY A 389 -8.15 -17.25 -7.01
CA GLY A 389 -7.04 -16.31 -7.01
C GLY A 389 -6.59 -15.97 -5.58
N MET A 390 -7.52 -15.67 -4.69
CA MET A 390 -7.21 -15.42 -3.28
C MET A 390 -6.64 -16.67 -2.58
N ALA A 391 -7.17 -17.86 -2.87
CA ALA A 391 -6.66 -19.12 -2.31
C ALA A 391 -5.21 -19.38 -2.76
N CYS A 392 -4.90 -19.16 -4.04
CA CYS A 392 -3.54 -19.26 -4.56
C CYS A 392 -2.59 -18.30 -3.85
N ALA A 393 -2.96 -17.03 -3.72
CA ALA A 393 -2.17 -16.03 -3.00
C ALA A 393 -1.98 -16.40 -1.51
N ALA A 394 -3.02 -16.94 -0.86
CA ALA A 394 -2.96 -17.40 0.51
C ALA A 394 -1.99 -18.59 0.67
N ALA A 395 -2.08 -19.58 -0.22
CA ALA A 395 -1.17 -20.73 -0.23
C ALA A 395 0.29 -20.30 -0.45
N MET A 396 0.53 -19.43 -1.44
CA MET A 396 1.87 -18.88 -1.71
C MET A 396 2.42 -18.10 -0.53
N THR A 397 1.59 -17.28 0.12
CA THR A 397 1.99 -16.52 1.32
C THR A 397 2.41 -17.45 2.45
N ALA A 398 1.60 -18.49 2.75
CA ALA A 398 1.92 -19.49 3.78
C ALA A 398 3.19 -20.28 3.43
N LEU A 399 3.34 -20.70 2.16
CA LEU A 399 4.52 -21.40 1.68
C LEU A 399 5.79 -20.55 1.87
N VAL A 400 5.78 -19.29 1.43
CA VAL A 400 6.91 -18.35 1.58
C VAL A 400 7.24 -18.13 3.05
N ALA A 401 6.22 -17.98 3.92
CA ALA A 401 6.40 -17.77 5.36
C ALA A 401 7.11 -18.97 6.04
N TRP A 402 6.77 -20.19 5.65
CA TRP A 402 7.34 -21.41 6.26
C TRP A 402 8.60 -21.93 5.58
N THR A 403 8.94 -21.43 4.40
CA THR A 403 10.15 -21.85 3.65
C THR A 403 11.18 -20.71 3.60
N LEU A 404 11.01 -19.75 2.68
CA LEU A 404 12.01 -18.71 2.40
C LEU A 404 12.26 -17.80 3.62
N VAL A 405 11.19 -17.32 4.28
CA VAL A 405 11.33 -16.44 5.45
C VAL A 405 11.94 -17.20 6.63
N ARG A 406 11.59 -18.48 6.82
CA ARG A 406 12.21 -19.31 7.87
C ARG A 406 13.70 -19.51 7.61
N ARG A 407 14.12 -19.71 6.35
CA ARG A 407 15.52 -20.00 6.00
C ARG A 407 16.41 -18.76 6.00
N ASP A 408 15.91 -17.67 5.41
CA ASP A 408 16.72 -16.50 5.09
C ASP A 408 16.32 -15.23 5.86
N GLY A 409 15.18 -15.26 6.58
CA GLY A 409 14.63 -14.09 7.26
C GLY A 409 15.42 -13.60 8.48
N GLU A 410 16.18 -14.48 9.13
CA GLU A 410 17.01 -14.14 10.29
C GLU A 410 18.42 -13.65 9.91
N ARG A 411 18.79 -13.69 8.62
CA ARG A 411 20.10 -13.22 8.13
C ARG A 411 20.19 -11.68 8.10
N LEU A 412 19.56 -11.03 9.08
CA LEU A 412 19.55 -9.56 9.20
C LEU A 412 20.92 -8.96 9.56
N HIS A 413 21.92 -9.77 9.99
CA HIS A 413 23.15 -9.30 10.63
C HIS A 413 24.44 -9.87 10.06
N SER A 414 24.44 -10.52 8.90
CA SER A 414 25.65 -11.12 8.32
C SER A 414 26.02 -10.50 6.95
N ALA A 415 26.26 -9.19 6.94
CA ALA A 415 26.99 -8.52 5.85
C ALA A 415 27.70 -7.27 6.37
#